data_a10d5a51ebef8fe4386a3839f096a262
#
_entry.id   a10d5a51ebef8fe4386a3839f096a262
#
_cell.length_a   1.000
_cell.length_b   1.000
_cell.length_c   1.000
_cell.angle_alpha   90.00
_cell.angle_beta   90.00
_cell.angle_gamma   90.00
#
_symmetry.space_group_name_H-M   'P 1'
#
loop_
_entity.id
_entity.type
_entity.pdbx_description
1 polymer ?
#
loop_
_entity_poly.entity_id
_entity_poly.type
_entity_poly.pdbx_seq_one_letter_code
_entity_poly.pdbx_strand_id
1 'polypeptide(L)'
;MLSIVEAHHTRQNENVIKMDSGLKAEKELEKIEGQITRLKSLEGQNTETLRQIQQLHERVSDLRREISSRLNAWERTELARHPQRPYTLDYVERIFTDWSEIRGDRGFRDDPAIVCGMARFHGAEVIVVGQQKARDAKQRVYRNFGMPHPEGYRKALRVMKIAEKFKRPIFTFVDTDGAYPGLHAEERGQGEAIARNLREMARLEVPIVATVIGVGGSGGALAIAVADRVLMLENSVYSVISPEGCASIMWRDASKKDLAAEAMKITAEDLSELGCIDGIIPEPAGGAHTDHAQAAALLDAALQQHLAAVKQLPVGDLLEARYKKFRNMAQFFQVEA
;
A
#
# COMPACT_ATOMS: atom_id res chain seq x y z
N MET A 1 32.57 -8.02 23.96
CA MET A 1 32.07 -6.67 24.32
C MET A 1 32.63 -5.55 23.44
N LEU A 2 33.92 -5.54 23.08
CA LEU A 2 34.50 -4.49 22.19
C LEU A 2 33.88 -4.43 20.81
N SER A 3 33.49 -5.58 20.18
CA SER A 3 32.92 -5.61 18.82
C SER A 3 31.53 -4.98 18.70
N ILE A 4 30.70 -5.00 19.76
CA ILE A 4 29.34 -4.43 19.76
C ILE A 4 29.41 -2.89 19.88
N VAL A 5 30.39 -2.37 20.63
CA VAL A 5 30.56 -0.92 20.79
C VAL A 5 31.13 -0.28 19.52
N GLU A 6 32.06 -0.96 18.82
CA GLU A 6 32.58 -0.50 17.52
C GLU A 6 31.50 -0.52 16.43
N ALA A 7 30.65 -1.57 16.37
CA ALA A 7 29.53 -1.63 15.43
C ALA A 7 28.47 -0.54 15.69
N HIS A 8 28.29 -0.15 16.96
CA HIS A 8 27.37 0.94 17.32
C HIS A 8 27.93 2.32 16.93
N HIS A 9 29.23 2.54 17.11
CA HIS A 9 29.90 3.78 16.71
C HIS A 9 29.94 3.95 15.18
N THR A 10 30.18 2.88 14.44
CA THR A 10 30.19 2.90 12.98
C THR A 10 28.80 3.23 12.42
N ARG A 11 27.74 2.61 12.97
CA ARG A 11 26.36 2.92 12.60
C ARG A 11 25.93 4.36 12.95
N GLN A 12 26.39 4.89 14.09
CA GLN A 12 26.10 6.29 14.44
C GLN A 12 26.78 7.27 13.47
N ASN A 13 28.01 7.04 13.08
CA ASN A 13 28.72 7.86 12.12
C ASN A 13 28.12 7.77 10.71
N GLU A 14 27.70 6.58 10.27
CA GLU A 14 26.99 6.40 9.00
C GLU A 14 25.64 7.13 8.98
N ASN A 15 24.89 7.11 10.07
CA ASN A 15 23.62 7.83 10.19
C ASN A 15 23.82 9.36 10.18
N VAL A 16 24.86 9.89 10.83
CA VAL A 16 25.15 11.33 10.79
C VAL A 16 25.55 11.78 9.39
N ILE A 17 26.37 10.99 8.67
CA ILE A 17 26.77 11.28 7.28
C ILE A 17 25.54 11.19 6.34
N LYS A 18 24.63 10.23 6.54
CA LYS A 18 23.38 10.09 5.79
C LYS A 18 22.43 11.27 6.03
N MET A 19 22.30 11.75 7.26
CA MET A 19 21.48 12.94 7.59
C MET A 19 22.02 14.22 6.93
N ASP A 20 23.33 14.47 6.99
CA ASP A 20 23.92 15.69 6.40
C ASP A 20 23.80 15.71 4.86
N SER A 21 23.94 14.55 4.21
CA SER A 21 23.76 14.43 2.76
C SER A 21 22.28 14.50 2.35
N GLY A 22 21.33 14.01 3.16
CA GLY A 22 19.89 14.16 2.95
C GLY A 22 19.46 15.64 2.97
N LEU A 23 19.87 16.37 3.99
CA LEU A 23 19.59 17.82 4.11
C LEU A 23 20.15 18.63 2.93
N LYS A 24 21.28 18.22 2.35
CA LYS A 24 21.84 18.88 1.16
C LYS A 24 21.02 18.61 -0.08
N ALA A 25 20.56 17.35 -0.27
CA ALA A 25 19.72 16.97 -1.40
C ALA A 25 18.34 17.66 -1.35
N GLU A 26 17.72 17.78 -0.17
CA GLU A 26 16.47 18.51 0.02
C GLU A 26 16.60 20.00 -0.30
N LYS A 27 17.66 20.67 0.18
CA LYS A 27 17.92 22.07 -0.14
C LYS A 27 18.20 22.31 -1.63
N GLU A 28 18.90 21.37 -2.29
CA GLU A 28 19.12 21.41 -3.72
C GLU A 28 17.81 21.25 -4.49
N LEU A 29 16.93 20.33 -4.03
CA LEU A 29 15.61 20.10 -4.60
C LEU A 29 14.73 21.37 -4.55
N GLU A 30 14.60 22.00 -3.38
CA GLU A 30 13.86 23.26 -3.22
C GLU A 30 14.37 24.36 -4.15
N LYS A 31 15.69 24.48 -4.26
CA LYS A 31 16.32 25.48 -5.14
C LYS A 31 15.98 25.26 -6.61
N ILE A 32 16.03 24.00 -7.07
CA ILE A 32 15.73 23.63 -8.45
C ILE A 32 14.24 23.82 -8.76
N GLU A 33 13.35 23.43 -7.87
CA GLU A 33 11.90 23.64 -8.01
C GLU A 33 11.56 25.13 -8.08
N GLY A 34 12.23 25.97 -7.29
CA GLY A 34 12.14 27.42 -7.38
C GLY A 34 12.63 27.97 -8.73
N GLN A 35 13.70 27.40 -9.31
CA GLN A 35 14.17 27.76 -10.65
C GLN A 35 13.17 27.37 -11.74
N ILE A 36 12.60 26.17 -11.69
CA ILE A 36 11.58 25.71 -12.63
C ILE A 36 10.36 26.64 -12.60
N THR A 37 9.90 27.00 -11.40
CA THR A 37 8.77 27.92 -11.23
C THR A 37 9.03 29.27 -11.86
N ARG A 38 10.23 29.83 -11.67
CA ARG A 38 10.63 31.11 -12.29
C ARG A 38 10.72 31.03 -13.81
N LEU A 39 11.31 29.94 -14.36
CA LEU A 39 11.40 29.75 -15.80
C LEU A 39 10.02 29.59 -16.45
N LYS A 40 9.08 28.92 -15.78
CA LYS A 40 7.68 28.77 -16.24
C LYS A 40 6.90 30.08 -16.24
N SER A 41 7.23 31.03 -15.35
CA SER A 41 6.57 32.33 -15.26
C SER A 41 7.07 33.38 -16.26
N LEU A 42 8.15 33.10 -17.01
CA LEU A 42 8.65 34.01 -18.06
C LEU A 42 7.75 33.95 -19.30
N GLU A 43 7.26 35.12 -19.73
CA GLU A 43 6.52 35.26 -21.01
C GLU A 43 7.46 34.98 -22.17
N GLY A 44 7.02 34.15 -23.13
CA GLY A 44 7.79 33.84 -24.35
C GLY A 44 8.79 32.70 -24.19
N GLN A 45 8.35 31.52 -23.68
CA GLN A 45 9.18 30.32 -23.62
C GLN A 45 9.73 29.96 -25.02
N ASN A 46 11.03 30.10 -25.20
CA ASN A 46 11.71 29.63 -26.39
C ASN A 46 12.17 28.18 -26.22
N THR A 47 12.63 27.56 -27.31
CA THR A 47 13.08 26.16 -27.32
C THR A 47 14.19 25.88 -26.28
N GLU A 48 15.07 26.86 -26.03
CA GLU A 48 16.15 26.74 -25.06
C GLU A 48 15.62 26.73 -23.61
N THR A 49 14.64 27.59 -23.30
CA THR A 49 13.99 27.61 -21.98
C THR A 49 13.26 26.29 -21.70
N LEU A 50 12.59 25.73 -22.70
CA LEU A 50 11.93 24.42 -22.57
C LEU A 50 12.94 23.30 -22.32
N ARG A 51 14.08 23.31 -23.00
CA ARG A 51 15.16 22.36 -22.79
C ARG A 51 15.76 22.46 -21.38
N GLN A 52 15.99 23.67 -20.89
CA GLN A 52 16.46 23.88 -19.51
C GLN A 52 15.46 23.38 -18.47
N ILE A 53 14.17 23.63 -18.65
CA ILE A 53 13.12 23.11 -17.78
C ILE A 53 13.14 21.58 -17.76
N GLN A 54 13.30 20.94 -18.92
CA GLN A 54 13.39 19.47 -18.99
C GLN A 54 14.59 18.92 -18.23
N GLN A 55 15.79 19.49 -18.41
CA GLN A 55 16.99 19.08 -17.69
C GLN A 55 16.83 19.25 -16.16
N LEU A 56 16.20 20.34 -15.73
CA LEU A 56 15.91 20.56 -14.31
C LEU A 56 14.91 19.54 -13.77
N HIS A 57 13.90 19.14 -14.54
CA HIS A 57 12.97 18.08 -14.14
C HIS A 57 13.67 16.71 -14.02
N GLU A 58 14.60 16.37 -14.91
CA GLU A 58 15.41 15.16 -14.79
C GLU A 58 16.25 15.19 -13.50
N ARG A 59 16.90 16.32 -13.21
CA ARG A 59 17.69 16.49 -11.98
C ARG A 59 16.83 16.40 -10.72
N VAL A 60 15.61 16.97 -10.72
CA VAL A 60 14.61 16.80 -9.64
C VAL A 60 14.28 15.32 -9.43
N SER A 61 14.06 14.58 -10.51
CA SER A 61 13.78 13.15 -10.44
C SER A 61 14.92 12.37 -9.80
N ASP A 62 16.17 12.66 -10.17
CA ASP A 62 17.35 11.99 -9.61
C ASP A 62 17.52 12.30 -8.12
N LEU A 63 17.40 13.57 -7.71
CA LEU A 63 17.46 13.96 -6.30
C LEU A 63 16.36 13.32 -5.47
N ARG A 64 15.13 13.26 -5.98
CA ARG A 64 14.03 12.59 -5.30
C ARG A 64 14.29 11.09 -5.13
N ARG A 65 14.88 10.41 -6.13
CA ARG A 65 15.30 9.00 -5.98
C ARG A 65 16.38 8.85 -4.92
N GLU A 66 17.37 9.75 -4.91
CA GLU A 66 18.43 9.74 -3.91
C GLU A 66 17.86 9.92 -2.48
N ILE A 67 16.93 10.85 -2.30
CA ILE A 67 16.23 11.05 -1.03
C ILE A 67 15.42 9.79 -0.66
N SER A 68 14.61 9.26 -1.59
CA SER A 68 13.78 8.07 -1.35
C SER A 68 14.59 6.83 -0.96
N SER A 69 15.78 6.66 -1.53
CA SER A 69 16.65 5.52 -1.19
C SER A 69 17.23 5.57 0.24
N ARG A 70 17.06 6.68 0.94
CA ARG A 70 17.61 6.90 2.30
C ARG A 70 16.53 6.91 3.38
N LEU A 71 15.24 6.85 2.98
CA LEU A 71 14.13 6.90 3.92
C LEU A 71 14.17 5.73 4.91
N ASN A 72 14.05 6.03 6.19
CA ASN A 72 13.88 5.04 7.23
C ASN A 72 12.41 4.52 7.28
N ALA A 73 12.15 3.51 8.11
CA ALA A 73 10.84 2.88 8.19
C ALA A 73 9.74 3.84 8.68
N TRP A 74 10.06 4.80 9.54
CA TRP A 74 9.12 5.81 9.97
C TRP A 74 8.79 6.81 8.86
N GLU A 75 9.78 7.33 8.17
CA GLU A 75 9.59 8.25 7.04
C GLU A 75 8.78 7.60 5.92
N ARG A 76 9.00 6.31 5.61
CA ARG A 76 8.15 5.54 4.70
C ARG A 76 6.71 5.43 5.22
N THR A 77 6.51 5.28 6.54
CA THR A 77 5.18 5.28 7.16
C THR A 77 4.47 6.63 6.96
N GLU A 78 5.18 7.73 7.10
CA GLU A 78 4.63 9.07 6.83
C GLU A 78 4.27 9.25 5.36
N LEU A 79 5.09 8.78 4.43
CA LEU A 79 4.76 8.77 2.99
C LEU A 79 3.55 7.87 2.67
N ALA A 80 3.43 6.70 3.29
CA ALA A 80 2.26 5.83 3.14
C ALA A 80 0.96 6.52 3.55
N ARG A 81 1.04 7.44 4.52
CA ARG A 81 -0.08 8.24 5.06
C ARG A 81 -0.26 9.59 4.38
N HIS A 82 0.57 9.92 3.39
CA HIS A 82 0.54 11.25 2.77
C HIS A 82 -0.86 11.56 2.21
N PRO A 83 -1.47 12.72 2.54
CA PRO A 83 -2.87 13.03 2.21
C PRO A 83 -3.14 13.16 0.71
N GLN A 84 -2.12 13.42 -0.10
CA GLN A 84 -2.22 13.48 -1.56
C GLN A 84 -1.88 12.14 -2.23
N ARG A 85 -1.60 11.08 -1.46
CA ARG A 85 -1.36 9.76 -2.04
C ARG A 85 -2.61 9.27 -2.77
N PRO A 86 -2.48 8.61 -3.95
CA PRO A 86 -3.64 8.06 -4.65
C PRO A 86 -4.34 6.99 -3.80
N TYR A 87 -5.67 7.07 -3.72
CA TYR A 87 -6.52 6.08 -3.08
C TYR A 87 -7.12 5.11 -4.12
N THR A 88 -7.87 4.12 -3.67
CA THR A 88 -8.45 3.09 -4.56
C THR A 88 -9.18 3.67 -5.77
N LEU A 89 -10.07 4.65 -5.59
CA LEU A 89 -10.83 5.23 -6.70
C LEU A 89 -9.94 6.04 -7.66
N ASP A 90 -8.85 6.65 -7.18
CA ASP A 90 -7.90 7.33 -8.06
C ASP A 90 -7.20 6.35 -9.03
N TYR A 91 -6.91 5.13 -8.56
CA TYR A 91 -6.37 4.06 -9.39
C TYR A 91 -7.44 3.43 -10.28
N VAL A 92 -8.66 3.22 -9.76
CA VAL A 92 -9.78 2.69 -10.55
C VAL A 92 -10.04 3.57 -11.77
N GLU A 93 -10.09 4.88 -11.61
CA GLU A 93 -10.34 5.84 -12.69
C GLU A 93 -9.26 5.81 -13.78
N ARG A 94 -8.00 5.51 -13.41
CA ARG A 94 -6.85 5.56 -14.34
C ARG A 94 -6.52 4.24 -15.00
N ILE A 95 -6.80 3.13 -14.33
CA ILE A 95 -6.36 1.79 -14.75
C ILE A 95 -7.50 1.00 -15.39
N PHE A 96 -8.74 1.19 -14.92
CA PHE A 96 -9.87 0.36 -15.31
C PHE A 96 -10.87 1.15 -16.15
N THR A 97 -11.62 0.43 -17.01
CA THR A 97 -12.77 0.97 -17.75
C THR A 97 -14.06 0.33 -17.28
N ASP A 98 -15.18 0.91 -17.67
CA ASP A 98 -16.54 0.38 -17.39
C ASP A 98 -16.81 0.10 -15.89
N TRP A 99 -16.24 0.94 -15.00
CA TRP A 99 -16.42 0.80 -13.56
C TRP A 99 -17.88 0.92 -13.17
N SER A 100 -18.41 -0.10 -12.49
CA SER A 100 -19.76 -0.14 -11.94
C SER A 100 -19.70 -0.56 -10.47
N GLU A 101 -19.91 0.40 -9.57
CA GLU A 101 -19.85 0.18 -8.12
C GLU A 101 -21.03 -0.67 -7.64
N ILE A 102 -20.74 -1.67 -6.81
CA ILE A 102 -21.71 -2.51 -6.12
C ILE A 102 -21.74 -2.14 -4.64
N ARG A 103 -22.91 -1.70 -4.15
CA ARG A 103 -23.09 -1.22 -2.78
C ARG A 103 -23.89 -2.18 -1.90
N GLY A 104 -23.75 -2.02 -0.60
CA GLY A 104 -24.50 -2.71 0.45
C GLY A 104 -24.11 -4.17 0.67
N ASP A 105 -24.20 -4.61 1.92
CA ASP A 105 -23.87 -5.98 2.34
C ASP A 105 -25.02 -6.98 2.16
N ARG A 106 -26.23 -6.49 1.79
CA ARG A 106 -27.48 -7.26 1.71
C ARG A 106 -27.95 -7.82 3.06
N GLY A 107 -27.40 -7.31 4.15
CA GLY A 107 -27.79 -7.68 5.51
C GLY A 107 -28.27 -6.48 6.32
N PHE A 108 -27.44 -5.47 6.46
CA PHE A 108 -27.71 -4.32 7.31
C PHE A 108 -27.64 -2.99 6.55
N ARG A 109 -26.50 -2.66 5.93
CA ARG A 109 -26.32 -1.38 5.21
C ARG A 109 -25.10 -1.40 4.27
N ASP A 110 -24.83 -0.27 3.66
CA ASP A 110 -23.55 -0.03 2.97
C ASP A 110 -22.49 0.53 3.91
N ASP A 111 -21.22 0.29 3.56
CA ASP A 111 -20.07 0.95 4.18
C ASP A 111 -19.17 1.57 3.10
N PRO A 112 -19.09 2.91 3.04
CA PRO A 112 -18.31 3.60 2.03
C PRO A 112 -16.78 3.55 2.26
N ALA A 113 -16.31 3.00 3.37
CA ALA A 113 -14.88 2.77 3.59
C ALA A 113 -14.31 1.60 2.75
N ILE A 114 -15.18 0.74 2.20
CA ILE A 114 -14.84 -0.20 1.13
C ILE A 114 -15.62 0.15 -0.12
N VAL A 115 -14.94 0.28 -1.24
CA VAL A 115 -15.50 0.36 -2.58
C VAL A 115 -15.26 -0.96 -3.30
N CYS A 116 -16.27 -1.44 -4.00
CA CYS A 116 -16.12 -2.65 -4.80
C CYS A 116 -17.08 -2.64 -5.98
N GLY A 117 -16.71 -3.32 -7.06
CA GLY A 117 -17.53 -3.33 -8.27
C GLY A 117 -16.94 -4.13 -9.41
N MET A 118 -17.66 -4.10 -10.51
CA MET A 118 -17.24 -4.67 -11.79
C MET A 118 -16.49 -3.62 -12.59
N ALA A 119 -15.47 -4.08 -13.34
CA ALA A 119 -14.68 -3.22 -14.23
C ALA A 119 -14.13 -4.05 -15.40
N ARG A 120 -13.48 -3.37 -16.34
CA ARG A 120 -12.60 -4.01 -17.33
C ARG A 120 -11.15 -3.60 -17.10
N PHE A 121 -10.29 -4.60 -17.18
CA PHE A 121 -8.84 -4.45 -17.13
C PHE A 121 -8.25 -5.00 -18.42
N HIS A 122 -7.66 -4.13 -19.26
CA HIS A 122 -7.18 -4.49 -20.60
C HIS A 122 -8.22 -5.29 -21.41
N GLY A 123 -9.48 -4.85 -21.40
CA GLY A 123 -10.58 -5.47 -22.09
C GLY A 123 -11.20 -6.71 -21.43
N ALA A 124 -10.55 -7.30 -20.41
CA ALA A 124 -11.07 -8.44 -19.65
C ALA A 124 -11.95 -7.97 -18.48
N GLU A 125 -13.05 -8.66 -18.23
CA GLU A 125 -13.91 -8.38 -17.07
C GLU A 125 -13.26 -8.85 -15.79
N VAL A 126 -13.27 -7.97 -14.77
CA VAL A 126 -12.65 -8.19 -13.47
C VAL A 126 -13.52 -7.65 -12.35
N ILE A 127 -13.24 -8.06 -11.13
CA ILE A 127 -13.78 -7.46 -9.91
C ILE A 127 -12.67 -6.66 -9.22
N VAL A 128 -13.01 -5.46 -8.76
CA VAL A 128 -12.15 -4.64 -7.93
C VAL A 128 -12.79 -4.44 -6.56
N VAL A 129 -11.99 -4.59 -5.52
CA VAL A 129 -12.36 -4.34 -4.12
C VAL A 129 -11.25 -3.51 -3.50
N GLY A 130 -11.58 -2.43 -2.79
CA GLY A 130 -10.51 -1.65 -2.15
C GLY A 130 -11.01 -0.81 -0.99
N GLN A 131 -10.11 -0.53 -0.07
CA GLN A 131 -10.37 0.42 0.99
C GLN A 131 -10.20 1.84 0.45
N GLN A 132 -11.06 2.74 0.89
CA GLN A 132 -11.14 4.09 0.37
C GLN A 132 -11.06 5.10 1.50
N LYS A 133 -9.99 5.87 1.50
CA LYS A 133 -9.81 7.08 2.31
C LYS A 133 -10.36 8.32 1.59
N ALA A 134 -10.21 9.48 2.19
CA ALA A 134 -10.62 10.75 1.59
C ALA A 134 -9.72 11.90 2.02
N ARG A 135 -9.69 12.98 1.21
CA ARG A 135 -8.84 14.15 1.45
C ARG A 135 -9.54 15.23 2.29
N ASP A 136 -10.81 15.52 2.01
CA ASP A 136 -11.56 16.52 2.77
C ASP A 136 -12.24 15.94 4.01
N ALA A 137 -12.48 16.79 5.02
CA ALA A 137 -12.98 16.39 6.32
C ALA A 137 -14.37 15.70 6.26
N LYS A 138 -15.29 16.18 5.40
CA LYS A 138 -16.63 15.61 5.27
C LYS A 138 -16.59 14.21 4.68
N GLN A 139 -15.78 14.01 3.63
CA GLN A 139 -15.59 12.71 3.01
C GLN A 139 -14.80 11.75 3.93
N ARG A 140 -13.87 12.24 4.72
CA ARG A 140 -13.17 11.42 5.73
C ARG A 140 -14.14 10.83 6.74
N VAL A 141 -15.05 11.64 7.28
CA VAL A 141 -16.11 11.17 8.17
C VAL A 141 -17.05 10.18 7.46
N TYR A 142 -17.49 10.50 6.25
CA TYR A 142 -18.36 9.63 5.44
C TYR A 142 -17.73 8.26 5.19
N ARG A 143 -16.41 8.19 4.99
CA ARG A 143 -15.67 6.95 4.76
C ARG A 143 -15.05 6.35 6.03
N ASN A 144 -15.56 6.71 7.20
CA ASN A 144 -15.09 6.21 8.50
C ASN A 144 -13.57 6.32 8.65
N PHE A 145 -12.96 7.39 8.12
CA PHE A 145 -11.49 7.59 8.08
C PHE A 145 -10.73 6.47 7.37
N GLY A 146 -11.36 5.74 6.45
CA GLY A 146 -10.80 4.58 5.77
C GLY A 146 -10.80 3.30 6.61
N MET A 147 -11.48 3.29 7.74
CA MET A 147 -11.62 2.13 8.64
C MET A 147 -12.99 1.45 8.42
N PRO A 148 -13.05 0.26 7.80
CA PRO A 148 -14.31 -0.38 7.47
C PRO A 148 -15.04 -0.93 8.70
N HIS A 149 -16.36 -0.77 8.68
CA HIS A 149 -17.31 -1.51 9.52
C HIS A 149 -17.51 -2.94 8.99
N PRO A 150 -18.19 -3.84 9.77
CA PRO A 150 -18.48 -5.23 9.34
C PRO A 150 -19.20 -5.30 8.00
N GLU A 151 -20.07 -4.34 7.71
CA GLU A 151 -20.83 -4.25 6.46
C GLU A 151 -19.90 -4.11 5.24
N GLY A 152 -18.79 -3.38 5.37
CA GLY A 152 -17.79 -3.24 4.32
C GLY A 152 -17.16 -4.58 3.97
N TYR A 153 -16.74 -5.35 4.96
CA TYR A 153 -16.15 -6.68 4.76
C TYR A 153 -17.18 -7.69 4.20
N ARG A 154 -18.42 -7.67 4.69
CA ARG A 154 -19.49 -8.53 4.14
C ARG A 154 -19.82 -8.16 2.69
N LYS A 155 -19.87 -6.85 2.35
CA LYS A 155 -20.01 -6.38 0.98
C LYS A 155 -18.87 -6.87 0.10
N ALA A 156 -17.63 -6.71 0.54
CA ALA A 156 -16.44 -7.19 -0.17
C ALA A 156 -16.56 -8.68 -0.50
N LEU A 157 -16.82 -9.52 0.51
CA LEU A 157 -16.98 -10.95 0.31
C LEU A 157 -18.10 -11.29 -0.67
N ARG A 158 -19.26 -10.62 -0.55
CA ARG A 158 -20.37 -10.82 -1.47
C ARG A 158 -19.96 -10.55 -2.92
N VAL A 159 -19.20 -9.50 -3.16
CA VAL A 159 -18.74 -9.14 -4.51
C VAL A 159 -17.66 -10.11 -4.99
N MET A 160 -16.75 -10.57 -4.10
CA MET A 160 -15.78 -11.61 -4.43
C MET A 160 -16.47 -12.95 -4.80
N LYS A 161 -17.57 -13.30 -4.13
CA LYS A 161 -18.38 -14.49 -4.51
C LYS A 161 -19.09 -14.33 -5.87
N ILE A 162 -19.40 -13.11 -6.28
CA ILE A 162 -19.87 -12.83 -7.65
C ILE A 162 -18.72 -13.07 -8.64
N ALA A 163 -17.49 -12.62 -8.32
CA ALA A 163 -16.31 -12.90 -9.15
C ALA A 163 -16.12 -14.40 -9.37
N GLU A 164 -16.17 -15.19 -8.29
CA GLU A 164 -16.04 -16.65 -8.34
C GLU A 164 -17.12 -17.28 -9.24
N LYS A 165 -18.40 -16.90 -9.05
CA LYS A 165 -19.53 -17.40 -9.85
C LYS A 165 -19.36 -17.16 -11.34
N PHE A 166 -18.83 -16.01 -11.73
CA PHE A 166 -18.63 -15.62 -13.13
C PHE A 166 -17.19 -15.85 -13.62
N LYS A 167 -16.34 -16.49 -12.79
CA LYS A 167 -14.94 -16.81 -13.12
C LYS A 167 -14.14 -15.56 -13.53
N ARG A 168 -14.29 -14.47 -12.77
CA ARG A 168 -13.59 -13.21 -13.00
C ARG A 168 -12.43 -13.05 -12.01
N PRO A 169 -11.25 -12.61 -12.44
CA PRO A 169 -10.15 -12.26 -11.54
C PRO A 169 -10.54 -11.13 -10.59
N ILE A 170 -9.91 -11.11 -9.42
CA ILE A 170 -10.13 -10.11 -8.38
C ILE A 170 -8.86 -9.31 -8.18
N PHE A 171 -8.97 -7.99 -8.19
CA PHE A 171 -7.96 -7.09 -7.67
C PHE A 171 -8.41 -6.51 -6.34
N THR A 172 -7.54 -6.54 -5.33
CA THR A 172 -7.82 -5.87 -4.06
C THR A 172 -6.78 -4.79 -3.77
N PHE A 173 -7.25 -3.61 -3.32
CA PHE A 173 -6.41 -2.49 -2.94
C PHE A 173 -6.53 -2.20 -1.46
N VAL A 174 -5.42 -2.34 -0.74
CA VAL A 174 -5.36 -2.22 0.72
C VAL A 174 -4.83 -0.84 1.10
N ASP A 175 -5.66 -0.06 1.79
CA ASP A 175 -5.28 1.21 2.38
C ASP A 175 -6.17 1.57 3.57
N THR A 176 -5.84 1.05 4.74
CA THR A 176 -6.56 1.30 5.99
C THR A 176 -5.62 1.30 7.18
N ASP A 177 -5.91 2.11 8.17
CA ASP A 177 -5.22 2.07 9.46
C ASP A 177 -5.68 0.88 10.33
N GLY A 178 -6.80 0.24 9.95
CA GLY A 178 -7.38 -0.93 10.60
C GLY A 178 -8.88 -1.06 10.39
N ALA A 179 -9.48 -2.05 11.01
CA ALA A 179 -10.94 -2.15 11.11
C ALA A 179 -11.48 -1.09 12.08
N TYR A 180 -12.71 -0.60 11.85
CA TYR A 180 -13.31 0.40 12.73
C TYR A 180 -13.46 -0.15 14.16
N PRO A 181 -12.88 0.52 15.18
CA PRO A 181 -12.76 -0.04 16.53
C PRO A 181 -13.95 0.30 17.46
N GLY A 182 -15.02 0.88 16.92
CA GLY A 182 -16.15 1.35 17.73
C GLY A 182 -17.07 0.22 18.17
N LEU A 183 -17.74 0.40 19.33
CA LEU A 183 -18.68 -0.54 19.94
C LEU A 183 -19.72 -1.06 18.94
N HIS A 184 -20.32 -0.19 18.15
CA HIS A 184 -21.32 -0.60 17.15
C HIS A 184 -20.77 -1.52 16.05
N ALA A 185 -19.47 -1.47 15.75
CA ALA A 185 -18.86 -2.42 14.83
C ALA A 185 -18.70 -3.80 15.50
N GLU A 186 -18.26 -3.84 16.76
CA GLU A 186 -18.16 -5.08 17.53
C GLU A 186 -19.52 -5.76 17.73
N GLU A 187 -20.58 -5.01 18.09
CA GLU A 187 -21.95 -5.50 18.20
C GLU A 187 -22.48 -6.15 16.91
N ARG A 188 -22.01 -5.70 15.75
CA ARG A 188 -22.41 -6.24 14.44
C ARG A 188 -21.43 -7.26 13.88
N GLY A 189 -20.49 -7.75 14.68
CA GLY A 189 -19.60 -8.85 14.36
C GLY A 189 -18.40 -8.46 13.52
N GLN A 190 -17.62 -7.44 13.95
CA GLN A 190 -16.41 -6.99 13.24
C GLN A 190 -15.40 -8.12 13.06
N GLY A 191 -15.07 -8.84 14.16
CA GLY A 191 -14.13 -9.96 14.13
C GLY A 191 -14.64 -11.13 13.27
N GLU A 192 -15.95 -11.44 13.33
CA GLU A 192 -16.56 -12.49 12.47
C GLU A 192 -16.47 -12.14 10.99
N ALA A 193 -16.79 -10.90 10.61
CA ALA A 193 -16.76 -10.48 9.21
C ALA A 193 -15.35 -10.57 8.62
N ILE A 194 -14.33 -10.18 9.40
CA ILE A 194 -12.91 -10.30 9.02
C ILE A 194 -12.52 -11.78 8.89
N ALA A 195 -12.75 -12.57 9.93
CA ALA A 195 -12.37 -13.99 9.94
C ALA A 195 -13.04 -14.79 8.82
N ARG A 196 -14.30 -14.47 8.52
CA ARG A 196 -15.02 -15.08 7.42
C ARG A 196 -14.39 -14.73 6.06
N ASN A 197 -14.00 -13.47 5.85
CA ASN A 197 -13.30 -13.07 4.63
C ASN A 197 -11.99 -13.85 4.45
N LEU A 198 -11.16 -13.98 5.49
CA LEU A 198 -9.93 -14.77 5.44
C LEU A 198 -10.18 -16.20 4.98
N ARG A 199 -11.17 -16.88 5.61
CA ARG A 199 -11.52 -18.25 5.28
C ARG A 199 -12.03 -18.40 3.86
N GLU A 200 -12.91 -17.51 3.43
CA GLU A 200 -13.55 -17.59 2.10
C GLU A 200 -12.57 -17.21 1.01
N MET A 201 -11.77 -16.15 1.18
CA MET A 201 -10.75 -15.75 0.19
C MET A 201 -9.72 -16.84 -0.05
N ALA A 202 -9.34 -17.59 0.98
CA ALA A 202 -8.42 -18.72 0.84
C ALA A 202 -8.98 -19.82 -0.11
N ARG A 203 -10.30 -19.86 -0.33
CA ARG A 203 -11.02 -20.89 -1.10
C ARG A 203 -11.60 -20.40 -2.42
N LEU A 204 -11.53 -19.11 -2.73
CA LEU A 204 -12.05 -18.57 -3.99
C LEU A 204 -11.33 -19.19 -5.19
N GLU A 205 -12.09 -19.79 -6.09
CA GLU A 205 -11.62 -20.51 -7.29
C GLU A 205 -11.28 -19.59 -8.47
N VAL A 206 -10.86 -18.37 -8.17
CA VAL A 206 -10.45 -17.36 -9.16
C VAL A 206 -9.14 -16.70 -8.73
N PRO A 207 -8.34 -16.20 -9.68
CA PRO A 207 -7.13 -15.44 -9.37
C PRO A 207 -7.41 -14.19 -8.54
N ILE A 208 -6.60 -13.98 -7.52
CA ILE A 208 -6.66 -12.79 -6.65
C ILE A 208 -5.28 -12.14 -6.61
N VAL A 209 -5.21 -10.87 -6.95
CA VAL A 209 -4.01 -10.03 -6.78
C VAL A 209 -4.34 -8.92 -5.81
N ALA A 210 -3.68 -8.92 -4.65
CA ALA A 210 -3.81 -7.89 -3.63
C ALA A 210 -2.63 -6.92 -3.69
N THR A 211 -2.88 -5.63 -3.54
CA THR A 211 -1.84 -4.61 -3.50
C THR A 211 -2.04 -3.68 -2.31
N VAL A 212 -1.04 -3.56 -1.46
CA VAL A 212 -1.00 -2.52 -0.42
C VAL A 212 -0.56 -1.21 -1.09
N ILE A 213 -1.48 -0.26 -1.19
CA ILE A 213 -1.26 1.02 -1.88
C ILE A 213 -0.92 2.19 -0.95
N GLY A 214 -1.05 1.98 0.35
CA GLY A 214 -0.76 2.96 1.40
C GLY A 214 -0.46 2.26 2.71
N VAL A 215 -1.38 2.33 3.66
CA VAL A 215 -1.25 1.66 4.96
C VAL A 215 -2.04 0.36 4.97
N GLY A 216 -1.36 -0.75 5.22
CA GLY A 216 -1.97 -2.05 5.45
C GLY A 216 -2.09 -2.35 6.95
N GLY A 217 -3.15 -1.81 7.62
CA GLY A 217 -3.29 -1.91 9.06
C GLY A 217 -4.08 -3.13 9.53
N SER A 218 -3.43 -4.01 10.31
CA SER A 218 -4.04 -5.05 11.13
C SER A 218 -5.03 -5.96 10.39
N GLY A 219 -6.00 -6.52 11.11
CA GLY A 219 -7.07 -7.36 10.57
C GLY A 219 -7.92 -6.67 9.51
N GLY A 220 -8.01 -5.34 9.57
CA GLY A 220 -8.72 -4.54 8.56
C GLY A 220 -8.12 -4.69 7.17
N ALA A 221 -6.81 -4.65 7.07
CA ALA A 221 -6.07 -4.89 5.84
C ALA A 221 -6.13 -6.37 5.43
N LEU A 222 -5.87 -7.26 6.39
CA LEU A 222 -5.81 -8.70 6.17
C LEU A 222 -7.13 -9.25 5.58
N ALA A 223 -8.28 -8.68 5.98
CA ALA A 223 -9.61 -9.10 5.55
C ALA A 223 -9.85 -9.02 4.02
N ILE A 224 -9.00 -8.34 3.28
CA ILE A 224 -9.05 -8.28 1.80
C ILE A 224 -7.67 -8.57 1.14
N ALA A 225 -6.70 -9.09 1.90
CA ALA A 225 -5.33 -9.30 1.44
C ALA A 225 -4.93 -10.78 1.25
N VAL A 226 -5.81 -11.75 1.51
CA VAL A 226 -5.53 -13.16 1.22
C VAL A 226 -5.63 -13.40 -0.29
N ALA A 227 -4.48 -13.57 -0.96
CA ALA A 227 -4.41 -13.55 -2.42
C ALA A 227 -3.34 -14.50 -2.97
N ASP A 228 -3.42 -14.80 -4.29
CA ASP A 228 -2.39 -15.56 -4.99
C ASP A 228 -1.10 -14.74 -5.15
N ARG A 229 -1.25 -13.43 -5.30
CA ARG A 229 -0.16 -12.44 -5.30
C ARG A 229 -0.49 -11.32 -4.33
N VAL A 230 0.45 -11.04 -3.43
CA VAL A 230 0.41 -9.91 -2.50
C VAL A 230 1.54 -8.96 -2.87
N LEU A 231 1.19 -7.78 -3.33
CA LEU A 231 2.12 -6.76 -3.78
C LEU A 231 2.09 -5.57 -2.83
N MET A 232 3.15 -4.80 -2.80
CA MET A 232 3.21 -3.54 -2.07
C MET A 232 3.78 -2.44 -2.96
N LEU A 233 3.23 -1.22 -2.89
CA LEU A 233 3.93 -0.06 -3.40
C LEU A 233 5.18 0.20 -2.54
N GLU A 234 6.24 0.71 -3.16
CA GLU A 234 7.57 0.91 -2.55
C GLU A 234 7.54 1.63 -1.20
N ASN A 235 6.72 2.68 -1.07
CA ASN A 235 6.58 3.46 0.15
C ASN A 235 5.26 3.16 0.89
N SER A 236 4.69 1.98 0.72
CA SER A 236 3.59 1.50 1.53
C SER A 236 4.12 0.73 2.76
N VAL A 237 3.27 0.57 3.77
CA VAL A 237 3.61 -0.19 4.98
C VAL A 237 2.51 -1.21 5.28
N TYR A 238 2.90 -2.37 5.83
CA TYR A 238 1.96 -3.42 6.19
C TYR A 238 2.31 -3.98 7.57
N SER A 239 1.43 -3.84 8.54
CA SER A 239 1.71 -4.19 9.94
C SER A 239 0.46 -4.56 10.73
N VAL A 240 0.66 -5.26 11.86
CA VAL A 240 -0.42 -5.62 12.79
C VAL A 240 -0.90 -4.45 13.64
N ILE A 241 -0.05 -3.44 13.85
CA ILE A 241 -0.30 -2.25 14.68
C ILE A 241 0.48 -1.06 14.14
N SER A 242 0.06 0.16 14.45
CA SER A 242 0.85 1.35 14.10
C SER A 242 2.17 1.44 14.90
N PRO A 243 3.22 2.06 14.37
CA PRO A 243 4.46 2.28 15.12
C PRO A 243 4.25 3.03 16.45
N GLU A 244 3.35 4.01 16.47
CA GLU A 244 2.98 4.74 17.69
C GLU A 244 2.29 3.82 18.73
N GLY A 245 1.40 2.94 18.27
CA GLY A 245 0.75 1.95 19.11
C GLY A 245 1.75 0.95 19.68
N CYS A 246 2.64 0.43 18.85
CA CYS A 246 3.73 -0.45 19.27
C CYS A 246 4.64 0.24 20.31
N ALA A 247 5.07 1.46 20.04
CA ALA A 247 5.91 2.24 20.96
C ALA A 247 5.23 2.46 22.32
N SER A 248 3.93 2.77 22.32
CA SER A 248 3.15 2.94 23.54
C SER A 248 3.07 1.65 24.37
N ILE A 249 2.93 0.50 23.74
CA ILE A 249 2.87 -0.80 24.42
C ILE A 249 4.25 -1.21 24.95
N MET A 250 5.29 -1.13 24.09
CA MET A 250 6.63 -1.65 24.42
C MET A 250 7.41 -0.73 25.37
N TRP A 251 7.29 0.57 25.21
CA TRP A 251 8.09 1.54 25.96
C TRP A 251 7.25 2.51 26.81
N ARG A 252 5.91 2.43 26.75
CA ARG A 252 4.99 3.40 27.37
C ARG A 252 5.24 4.83 26.93
N ASP A 253 5.74 5.00 25.70
CA ASP A 253 6.17 6.27 25.13
C ASP A 253 5.97 6.26 23.60
N ALA A 254 4.90 6.91 23.14
CA ALA A 254 4.57 7.00 21.71
C ALA A 254 5.61 7.79 20.90
N SER A 255 6.48 8.60 21.54
CA SER A 255 7.53 9.35 20.84
C SER A 255 8.61 8.42 20.26
N LYS A 256 8.71 7.18 20.74
CA LYS A 256 9.64 6.16 20.23
C LYS A 256 9.16 5.42 18.98
N LYS A 257 8.25 6.03 18.24
CA LYS A 257 7.66 5.50 17.01
C LYS A 257 8.69 5.14 15.93
N ASP A 258 9.77 5.90 15.82
CA ASP A 258 10.85 5.63 14.85
C ASP A 258 11.54 4.30 15.16
N LEU A 259 11.87 4.06 16.44
CA LEU A 259 12.44 2.79 16.89
C LEU A 259 11.47 1.63 16.70
N ALA A 260 10.18 1.89 16.94
CA ALA A 260 9.14 0.88 16.73
C ALA A 260 8.99 0.52 15.25
N ALA A 261 8.94 1.51 14.35
CA ALA A 261 8.84 1.27 12.92
C ALA A 261 9.99 0.41 12.39
N GLU A 262 11.22 0.70 12.81
CA GLU A 262 12.41 -0.05 12.43
C GLU A 262 12.39 -1.49 12.97
N ALA A 263 11.99 -1.66 14.24
CA ALA A 263 11.95 -2.97 14.88
C ALA A 263 10.83 -3.87 14.36
N MET A 264 9.72 -3.29 13.91
CA MET A 264 8.54 -4.02 13.44
C MET A 264 8.70 -4.60 12.03
N LYS A 265 9.68 -4.17 11.25
CA LYS A 265 9.93 -4.68 9.89
C LYS A 265 8.70 -4.57 8.99
N ILE A 266 8.18 -3.36 8.81
CA ILE A 266 6.88 -3.09 8.17
C ILE A 266 6.96 -2.56 6.75
N THR A 267 8.18 -2.29 6.25
CA THR A 267 8.37 -1.73 4.90
C THR A 267 8.23 -2.80 3.82
N ALA A 268 8.02 -2.38 2.58
CA ALA A 268 7.95 -3.30 1.46
C ALA A 268 9.24 -4.13 1.29
N GLU A 269 10.40 -3.53 1.54
CA GLU A 269 11.70 -4.20 1.50
C GLU A 269 11.80 -5.26 2.60
N ASP A 270 11.52 -4.91 3.86
CA ASP A 270 11.51 -5.85 4.98
C ASP A 270 10.59 -7.06 4.71
N LEU A 271 9.36 -6.79 4.25
CA LEU A 271 8.36 -7.84 4.03
C LEU A 271 8.68 -8.72 2.81
N SER A 272 9.39 -8.17 1.82
CA SER A 272 9.93 -8.94 0.70
C SER A 272 11.05 -9.89 1.17
N GLU A 273 11.97 -9.40 1.98
CA GLU A 273 13.05 -10.22 2.59
C GLU A 273 12.50 -11.34 3.48
N LEU A 274 11.42 -11.05 4.23
CA LEU A 274 10.72 -12.03 5.07
C LEU A 274 9.83 -13.00 4.27
N GLY A 275 9.69 -12.82 2.96
CA GLY A 275 8.84 -13.66 2.12
C GLY A 275 7.33 -13.49 2.39
N CYS A 276 6.93 -12.35 2.95
CA CYS A 276 5.52 -12.03 3.24
C CYS A 276 4.77 -11.47 2.05
N ILE A 277 5.48 -10.93 1.06
CA ILE A 277 4.92 -10.38 -0.19
C ILE A 277 5.59 -11.00 -1.42
N ASP A 278 4.91 -10.91 -2.57
CA ASP A 278 5.38 -11.49 -3.84
C ASP A 278 6.09 -10.46 -4.74
N GLY A 279 6.01 -9.18 -4.41
CA GLY A 279 6.69 -8.16 -5.20
C GLY A 279 6.49 -6.74 -4.69
N ILE A 280 7.46 -5.90 -5.02
CA ILE A 280 7.45 -4.46 -4.73
C ILE A 280 7.19 -3.73 -6.05
N ILE A 281 6.26 -2.79 -6.03
CA ILE A 281 5.94 -1.95 -7.17
C ILE A 281 6.62 -0.60 -6.96
N PRO A 282 7.51 -0.17 -7.86
CA PRO A 282 8.20 1.11 -7.70
C PRO A 282 7.20 2.27 -7.76
N GLU A 283 7.56 3.36 -7.11
CA GLU A 283 6.80 4.59 -7.13
C GLU A 283 7.50 5.67 -7.95
N PRO A 284 6.78 6.71 -8.40
CA PRO A 284 7.40 7.91 -8.93
C PRO A 284 8.41 8.51 -7.96
N ALA A 285 9.42 9.18 -8.47
CA ALA A 285 10.44 9.81 -7.64
C ALA A 285 9.83 10.76 -6.60
N GLY A 286 10.11 10.51 -5.33
CA GLY A 286 9.51 11.20 -4.19
C GLY A 286 8.20 10.60 -3.68
N GLY A 287 7.68 9.54 -4.29
CA GLY A 287 6.49 8.81 -3.83
C GLY A 287 5.27 8.98 -4.75
N ALA A 288 4.28 8.11 -4.58
CA ALA A 288 3.08 8.04 -5.42
C ALA A 288 2.24 9.34 -5.46
N HIS A 289 2.36 10.19 -4.44
CA HIS A 289 1.66 11.47 -4.36
C HIS A 289 2.21 12.54 -5.30
N THR A 290 3.43 12.37 -5.82
CA THR A 290 4.08 13.37 -6.70
C THR A 290 3.60 13.28 -8.15
N ASP A 291 3.22 12.08 -8.61
CA ASP A 291 2.69 11.84 -9.94
C ASP A 291 1.71 10.65 -9.94
N HIS A 292 0.42 10.96 -9.86
CA HIS A 292 -0.64 9.95 -9.85
C HIS A 292 -0.75 9.16 -11.17
N ALA A 293 -0.42 9.79 -12.30
CA ALA A 293 -0.50 9.12 -13.60
C ALA A 293 0.62 8.08 -13.74
N GLN A 294 1.85 8.45 -13.37
CA GLN A 294 2.98 7.53 -13.36
C GLN A 294 2.79 6.42 -12.32
N ALA A 295 2.29 6.74 -11.11
CA ALA A 295 1.99 5.74 -10.09
C ALA A 295 0.96 4.71 -10.59
N ALA A 296 -0.09 5.17 -11.27
CA ALA A 296 -1.09 4.29 -11.87
C ALA A 296 -0.51 3.43 -13.01
N ALA A 297 0.35 3.98 -13.86
CA ALA A 297 0.99 3.23 -14.95
C ALA A 297 1.93 2.12 -14.41
N LEU A 298 2.69 2.40 -13.35
CA LEU A 298 3.55 1.42 -12.70
C LEU A 298 2.72 0.30 -12.04
N LEU A 299 1.63 0.67 -11.38
CA LEU A 299 0.70 -0.29 -10.79
C LEU A 299 0.02 -1.14 -11.87
N ASP A 300 -0.47 -0.53 -12.95
CA ASP A 300 -1.10 -1.23 -14.08
C ASP A 300 -0.18 -2.33 -14.66
N ALA A 301 1.08 -1.97 -14.95
CA ALA A 301 2.06 -2.91 -15.48
C ALA A 301 2.31 -4.10 -14.53
N ALA A 302 2.43 -3.82 -13.23
CA ALA A 302 2.62 -4.86 -12.22
C ALA A 302 1.38 -5.78 -12.10
N LEU A 303 0.17 -5.21 -12.07
CA LEU A 303 -1.08 -5.98 -12.04
C LEU A 303 -1.21 -6.88 -13.26
N GLN A 304 -0.86 -6.40 -14.46
CA GLN A 304 -0.87 -7.18 -15.69
C GLN A 304 0.09 -8.36 -15.61
N GLN A 305 1.33 -8.12 -15.20
CA GLN A 305 2.36 -9.14 -15.04
C GLN A 305 1.93 -10.23 -14.05
N HIS A 306 1.50 -9.84 -12.85
CA HIS A 306 1.16 -10.78 -11.78
C HIS A 306 -0.15 -11.52 -12.06
N LEU A 307 -1.14 -10.88 -12.67
CA LEU A 307 -2.35 -11.57 -13.10
C LEU A 307 -2.04 -12.62 -14.18
N ALA A 308 -1.22 -12.29 -15.18
CA ALA A 308 -0.83 -13.22 -16.24
C ALA A 308 -0.17 -14.48 -15.68
N ALA A 309 0.65 -14.35 -14.63
CA ALA A 309 1.36 -15.46 -13.99
C ALA A 309 0.42 -16.46 -13.28
N VAL A 310 -0.75 -16.01 -12.77
CA VAL A 310 -1.66 -16.86 -11.99
C VAL A 310 -2.92 -17.24 -12.75
N LYS A 311 -3.32 -16.46 -13.76
CA LYS A 311 -4.58 -16.67 -14.51
C LYS A 311 -4.63 -17.98 -15.29
N GLN A 312 -3.47 -18.54 -15.65
CA GLN A 312 -3.37 -19.76 -16.47
C GLN A 312 -3.28 -21.04 -15.63
N LEU A 313 -3.16 -20.90 -14.30
CA LEU A 313 -3.07 -22.05 -13.42
C LEU A 313 -4.40 -22.79 -13.35
N PRO A 314 -4.42 -24.13 -13.41
CA PRO A 314 -5.60 -24.91 -13.03
C PRO A 314 -6.05 -24.53 -11.63
N VAL A 315 -7.38 -24.55 -11.38
CA VAL A 315 -7.96 -24.12 -10.10
C VAL A 315 -7.34 -24.87 -8.91
N GLY A 316 -7.11 -26.19 -9.03
CA GLY A 316 -6.46 -26.97 -7.97
C GLY A 316 -5.06 -26.48 -7.63
N ASP A 317 -4.25 -26.20 -8.65
CA ASP A 317 -2.88 -25.69 -8.47
C ASP A 317 -2.87 -24.27 -7.90
N LEU A 318 -3.81 -23.42 -8.33
CA LEU A 318 -3.99 -22.07 -7.82
C LEU A 318 -4.26 -22.07 -6.31
N LEU A 319 -5.23 -22.89 -5.87
CA LEU A 319 -5.61 -23.01 -4.46
C LEU A 319 -4.49 -23.61 -3.61
N GLU A 320 -3.83 -24.64 -4.10
CA GLU A 320 -2.71 -25.28 -3.42
C GLU A 320 -1.51 -24.34 -3.29
N ALA A 321 -1.18 -23.56 -4.33
CA ALA A 321 -0.12 -22.57 -4.30
C ALA A 321 -0.46 -21.44 -3.29
N ARG A 322 -1.71 -20.96 -3.28
CA ARG A 322 -2.19 -19.98 -2.30
C ARG A 322 -2.07 -20.52 -0.88
N TYR A 323 -2.52 -21.74 -0.62
CA TYR A 323 -2.41 -22.39 0.69
C TYR A 323 -0.95 -22.50 1.14
N LYS A 324 -0.07 -23.05 0.28
CA LYS A 324 1.36 -23.21 0.59
C LYS A 324 2.04 -21.89 0.91
N LYS A 325 1.73 -20.82 0.17
CA LYS A 325 2.25 -19.47 0.46
C LYS A 325 2.00 -19.08 1.91
N PHE A 326 0.73 -19.03 2.33
CA PHE A 326 0.38 -18.59 3.68
C PHE A 326 0.85 -19.57 4.76
N ARG A 327 0.85 -20.88 4.47
CA ARG A 327 1.32 -21.91 5.39
C ARG A 327 2.81 -21.81 5.68
N ASN A 328 3.61 -21.34 4.71
CA ASN A 328 5.07 -21.32 4.76
C ASN A 328 5.65 -19.92 5.04
N MET A 329 4.83 -18.92 5.40
CA MET A 329 5.29 -17.55 5.68
C MET A 329 6.19 -17.41 6.90
N ALA A 330 6.24 -18.38 7.82
CA ALA A 330 7.09 -18.33 9.00
C ALA A 330 8.36 -19.16 8.77
N GLN A 331 9.51 -18.54 8.97
CA GLN A 331 10.79 -19.25 9.06
C GLN A 331 11.08 -19.52 10.55
N PHE A 332 11.20 -20.79 10.92
CA PHE A 332 11.57 -21.19 12.25
C PHE A 332 13.02 -21.64 12.27
N PHE A 333 13.83 -21.04 13.13
CA PHE A 333 15.14 -21.57 13.47
C PHE A 333 14.96 -22.52 14.66
N GLN A 334 15.24 -23.82 14.46
CA GLN A 334 15.42 -24.70 15.62
C GLN A 334 16.79 -24.40 16.19
N VAL A 335 16.82 -23.84 17.39
CA VAL A 335 18.05 -23.78 18.18
C VAL A 335 18.23 -25.19 18.73
N GLU A 336 19.25 -25.92 18.24
CA GLU A 336 19.67 -27.17 18.85
C GLU A 336 20.06 -26.85 20.31
N ALA A 337 19.47 -27.57 21.26
CA ALA A 337 19.63 -27.37 22.70
C ALA A 337 21.00 -27.81 23.18
#